data_c60c5ed48ee3184fdb0d41bc943c4bf0
#
_entry.id   c60c5ed48ee3184fdb0d41bc943c4bf0
#
_cell.length_a   1.000
_cell.length_b   1.000
_cell.length_c   1.000
_cell.angle_alpha   90.00
_cell.angle_beta   90.00
_cell.angle_gamma   90.00
#
_symmetry.space_group_name_H-M   'P 1'
#
loop_
_entity.id
_entity.type
_entity.pdbx_description
1 polymer ?
#
loop_
_entity_poly.entity_id
_entity_poly.type
_entity_poly.pdbx_seq_one_letter_code
_entity_poly.pdbx_strand_id
1 'polypeptide(L)'
;GSCCSLRCKVDIILKNTLNMKQITLHVYQSIDGCPVPSDKHFDAAVDASGCVLIDEETYLRIYLNHLGWPITAKETLVVTNGCIDLTENERVKFIQKDAVAELKRMKEDGDGTVVAYGEEIGALLLDNGLADEITVTTVPVLVGGGEKALECGLHDGGAWIVRSNKVQVDGKMRTVYGKV
;
A
#
# COMPACT_ATOMS: atom_id res chain seq x y z
N GLY A 1 41.74 -10.42 9.58
CA GLY A 1 41.28 -9.37 8.65
C GLY A 1 39.90 -9.55 8.06
N SER A 2 39.25 -10.72 8.16
CA SER A 2 37.93 -10.96 7.50
C SER A 2 36.70 -10.62 8.36
N CYS A 3 36.85 -10.53 9.67
CA CYS A 3 35.74 -10.32 10.59
C CYS A 3 35.23 -8.87 10.63
N CYS A 4 36.12 -7.92 10.37
CA CYS A 4 35.78 -6.48 10.38
C CYS A 4 35.00 -6.05 9.14
N SER A 5 35.24 -6.70 8.00
CA SER A 5 34.54 -6.42 6.73
C SER A 5 33.08 -6.87 6.73
N LEU A 6 32.77 -8.00 7.40
CA LEU A 6 31.38 -8.52 7.49
C LEU A 6 30.52 -7.68 8.44
N ARG A 7 31.04 -7.26 9.58
CA ARG A 7 30.32 -6.36 10.50
C ARG A 7 30.00 -5.02 9.83
N CYS A 8 30.96 -4.43 9.13
CA CYS A 8 30.76 -3.16 8.45
C CYS A 8 29.70 -3.27 7.33
N LYS A 9 29.65 -4.40 6.59
CA LYS A 9 28.62 -4.65 5.57
C LYS A 9 27.24 -4.86 6.19
N VAL A 10 27.16 -5.57 7.31
CA VAL A 10 25.88 -5.79 8.02
C VAL A 10 25.38 -4.47 8.60
N ASP A 11 26.25 -3.64 9.18
CA ASP A 11 25.86 -2.32 9.70
C ASP A 11 25.41 -1.35 8.60
N ILE A 12 26.01 -1.42 7.42
CA ILE A 12 25.62 -0.62 6.26
C ILE A 12 24.27 -1.10 5.73
N ILE A 13 24.04 -2.41 5.63
CA ILE A 13 22.77 -2.99 5.19
C ILE A 13 21.67 -2.64 6.19
N LEU A 14 21.92 -2.75 7.50
CA LEU A 14 20.95 -2.38 8.54
C LEU A 14 20.64 -0.88 8.53
N LYS A 15 21.64 -0.02 8.35
CA LYS A 15 21.42 1.43 8.22
C LYS A 15 20.63 1.79 6.98
N ASN A 16 20.90 1.15 5.85
CA ASN A 16 20.16 1.38 4.61
C ASN A 16 18.71 0.90 4.72
N THR A 17 18.47 -0.20 5.42
CA THR A 17 17.10 -0.71 5.67
C THR A 17 16.33 0.19 6.63
N LEU A 18 16.98 0.79 7.63
CA LEU A 18 16.39 1.72 8.59
C LEU A 18 16.05 3.09 7.99
N ASN A 19 16.67 3.47 6.86
CA ASN A 19 16.45 4.76 6.20
C ASN A 19 15.54 4.66 4.96
N MET A 20 14.90 3.52 4.72
CA MET A 20 13.97 3.34 3.62
C MET A 20 12.52 3.58 4.07
N LYS A 21 11.72 4.17 3.19
CA LYS A 21 10.27 4.25 3.42
C LYS A 21 9.66 2.87 3.42
N GLN A 22 8.72 2.66 4.32
CA GLN A 22 7.96 1.42 4.43
C GLN A 22 6.61 1.57 3.73
N ILE A 23 6.29 0.65 2.83
CA ILE A 23 5.01 0.62 2.15
C ILE A 23 4.12 -0.41 2.82
N THR A 24 3.01 0.05 3.38
CA THR A 24 1.95 -0.79 3.92
C THR A 24 0.79 -0.84 2.93
N LEU A 25 0.52 -2.04 2.42
CA LEU A 25 -0.63 -2.29 1.54
C LEU A 25 -1.86 -2.57 2.39
N HIS A 26 -2.90 -1.78 2.22
CA HIS A 26 -4.20 -1.99 2.86
C HIS A 26 -5.18 -2.69 1.92
N VAL A 27 -5.77 -3.78 2.39
CA VAL A 27 -6.75 -4.59 1.66
C VAL A 27 -8.02 -4.69 2.49
N TYR A 28 -9.16 -4.38 1.88
CA TYR A 28 -10.48 -4.57 2.46
C TYR A 28 -11.22 -5.65 1.70
N GLN A 29 -11.64 -6.69 2.39
CA GLN A 29 -12.27 -7.85 1.77
C GLN A 29 -13.46 -8.38 2.57
N SER A 30 -14.35 -9.07 1.85
CA SER A 30 -15.39 -9.90 2.44
C SER A 30 -14.83 -11.21 2.98
N ILE A 31 -15.66 -12.02 3.65
CA ILE A 31 -15.26 -13.35 4.15
C ILE A 31 -14.80 -14.25 2.98
N ASP A 32 -15.44 -14.13 1.82
CA ASP A 32 -15.10 -14.88 0.59
C ASP A 32 -14.01 -14.20 -0.27
N GLY A 33 -13.29 -13.22 0.27
CA GLY A 33 -12.11 -12.63 -0.34
C GLY A 33 -12.37 -11.62 -1.47
N CYS A 34 -13.60 -11.13 -1.60
CA CYS A 34 -13.96 -10.12 -2.60
C CYS A 34 -13.68 -8.71 -2.09
N PRO A 35 -13.38 -7.74 -2.98
CA PRO A 35 -13.16 -6.36 -2.55
C PRO A 35 -14.44 -5.77 -1.95
N VAL A 36 -14.26 -5.05 -0.85
CA VAL A 36 -15.32 -4.29 -0.18
C VAL A 36 -14.87 -2.84 -0.08
N PRO A 37 -15.62 -1.88 -0.61
CA PRO A 37 -15.30 -0.46 -0.47
C PRO A 37 -15.32 -0.03 0.99
N SER A 38 -14.27 0.64 1.44
CA SER A 38 -14.24 1.19 2.80
C SER A 38 -13.41 2.47 2.84
N ASP A 39 -14.09 3.60 2.92
CA ASP A 39 -13.43 4.90 3.03
C ASP A 39 -12.98 5.20 4.48
N LYS A 40 -13.76 4.76 5.48
CA LYS A 40 -13.51 5.11 6.89
C LYS A 40 -12.22 4.51 7.49
N HIS A 41 -11.87 3.29 7.12
CA HIS A 41 -10.63 2.66 7.62
C HIS A 41 -9.39 3.13 6.87
N PHE A 42 -9.58 3.52 5.62
CA PHE A 42 -8.55 4.16 4.82
C PHE A 42 -8.16 5.51 5.41
N ASP A 43 -9.14 6.31 5.83
CA ASP A 43 -8.90 7.61 6.45
C ASP A 43 -7.99 7.51 7.69
N ALA A 44 -8.24 6.57 8.58
CA ALA A 44 -7.42 6.37 9.77
C ALA A 44 -5.97 5.97 9.44
N ALA A 45 -5.79 5.14 8.42
CA ALA A 45 -4.47 4.73 7.95
C ALA A 45 -3.72 5.89 7.28
N VAL A 46 -4.43 6.71 6.52
CA VAL A 46 -3.90 7.92 5.88
C VAL A 46 -3.43 8.92 6.92
N ASP A 47 -4.20 9.13 7.99
CA ASP A 47 -3.82 10.06 9.06
C ASP A 47 -2.50 9.69 9.74
N ALA A 48 -2.19 8.39 9.80
CA ALA A 48 -0.97 7.89 10.41
C ALA A 48 0.24 7.86 9.46
N SER A 49 0.04 8.13 8.16
CA SER A 49 1.09 8.06 7.15
C SER A 49 1.62 9.42 6.72
N GLY A 50 2.81 9.44 6.11
CA GLY A 50 3.38 10.63 5.47
C GLY A 50 2.97 10.78 4.00
N CYS A 51 2.59 9.71 3.34
CA CYS A 51 2.27 9.65 1.92
C CYS A 51 1.21 8.59 1.64
N VAL A 52 0.37 8.85 0.65
CA VAL A 52 -0.67 7.94 0.16
C VAL A 52 -0.32 7.52 -1.26
N LEU A 53 -0.41 6.22 -1.53
CA LEU A 53 -0.17 5.62 -2.84
C LEU A 53 -1.41 4.87 -3.29
N ILE A 54 -1.99 5.29 -4.40
CA ILE A 54 -3.22 4.72 -4.95
C ILE A 54 -3.14 4.55 -6.46
N ASP A 55 -4.05 3.75 -7.01
CA ASP A 55 -4.26 3.65 -8.44
C ASP A 55 -5.30 4.68 -8.95
N GLU A 56 -5.41 4.76 -10.26
CA GLU A 56 -6.32 5.69 -10.94
C GLU A 56 -7.78 5.45 -10.55
N GLU A 57 -8.24 4.21 -10.53
CA GLU A 57 -9.61 3.87 -10.19
C GLU A 57 -9.98 4.31 -8.78
N THR A 58 -9.10 4.05 -7.83
CA THR A 58 -9.26 4.49 -6.43
C THR A 58 -9.30 6.01 -6.32
N TYR A 59 -8.40 6.69 -7.03
CA TYR A 59 -8.37 8.15 -7.07
C TYR A 59 -9.67 8.74 -7.59
N LEU A 60 -10.14 8.25 -8.75
CA LEU A 60 -11.37 8.75 -9.36
C LEU A 60 -12.59 8.49 -8.47
N ARG A 61 -12.69 7.33 -7.85
CA ARG A 61 -13.78 6.99 -6.95
C ARG A 61 -13.83 7.94 -5.75
N ILE A 62 -12.70 8.18 -5.08
CA ILE A 62 -12.62 9.08 -3.95
C ILE A 62 -12.91 10.52 -4.38
N TYR A 63 -12.35 10.95 -5.49
CA TYR A 63 -12.56 12.30 -6.03
C TYR A 63 -14.03 12.56 -6.34
N LEU A 64 -14.70 11.64 -7.01
CA LEU A 64 -16.13 11.77 -7.36
C LEU A 64 -17.04 11.73 -6.12
N ASN A 65 -16.74 10.88 -5.15
CA ASN A 65 -17.54 10.76 -3.93
C ASN A 65 -17.45 12.01 -3.04
N HIS A 66 -16.35 12.73 -3.10
CA HIS A 66 -16.12 13.94 -2.29
C HIS A 66 -16.20 15.25 -3.07
N LEU A 67 -16.52 15.21 -4.38
CA LEU A 67 -16.52 16.37 -5.28
C LEU A 67 -15.18 17.13 -5.27
N GLY A 68 -14.09 16.38 -5.25
CA GLY A 68 -12.72 16.87 -5.18
C GLY A 68 -11.82 15.93 -4.38
N TRP A 69 -10.54 16.24 -4.32
CA TRP A 69 -9.60 15.41 -3.56
C TRP A 69 -9.61 15.82 -2.07
N PRO A 70 -10.04 14.94 -1.15
CA PRO A 70 -10.23 15.30 0.25
C PRO A 70 -8.94 15.31 1.08
N ILE A 71 -7.90 14.57 0.62
CA ILE A 71 -6.64 14.42 1.36
C ILE A 71 -5.70 15.57 0.99
N THR A 72 -5.79 16.67 1.70
CA THR A 72 -5.02 17.90 1.40
C THR A 72 -3.76 18.07 2.25
N ALA A 73 -3.67 17.34 3.37
CA ALA A 73 -2.56 17.45 4.31
C ALA A 73 -1.37 16.52 4.00
N LYS A 74 -1.55 15.55 3.12
CA LYS A 74 -0.57 14.53 2.78
C LYS A 74 -0.24 14.55 1.29
N GLU A 75 0.97 14.12 0.96
CA GLU A 75 1.33 13.84 -0.43
C GLU A 75 0.60 12.61 -0.93
N THR A 76 0.05 12.66 -2.12
CA THR A 76 -0.65 11.55 -2.77
C THR A 76 0.04 11.23 -4.08
N LEU A 77 0.42 9.96 -4.26
CA LEU A 77 0.96 9.42 -5.50
C LEU A 77 -0.12 8.56 -6.16
N VAL A 78 -0.44 8.86 -7.40
CA VAL A 78 -1.44 8.13 -8.19
C VAL A 78 -0.73 7.46 -9.35
N VAL A 79 -0.74 6.13 -9.38
CA VAL A 79 -0.24 5.36 -10.51
C VAL A 79 -1.33 5.26 -11.56
N THR A 80 -1.06 5.70 -12.76
CA THR A 80 -2.03 5.74 -13.86
C THR A 80 -1.39 5.32 -15.18
N ASN A 81 -2.17 4.68 -16.05
CA ASN A 81 -1.80 4.37 -17.43
C ASN A 81 -2.34 5.40 -18.43
N GLY A 82 -3.15 6.33 -17.99
CA GLY A 82 -3.84 7.32 -18.80
C GLY A 82 -3.39 8.75 -18.55
N CYS A 83 -3.94 9.66 -19.33
CA CYS A 83 -3.81 11.10 -19.10
C CYS A 83 -5.01 11.55 -18.24
N ILE A 84 -4.82 11.64 -16.94
CA ILE A 84 -5.77 12.34 -16.08
C ILE A 84 -5.25 13.75 -15.93
N ASP A 85 -5.98 14.71 -16.45
CA ASP A 85 -5.68 16.13 -16.27
C ASP A 85 -6.52 16.70 -15.11
N LEU A 86 -6.21 16.23 -13.89
CA LEU A 86 -6.81 16.71 -12.66
C LEU A 86 -5.72 17.36 -11.78
N THR A 87 -5.12 18.42 -12.32
CA THR A 87 -3.95 19.08 -11.74
C THR A 87 -4.26 20.13 -10.66
N GLU A 88 -5.44 20.11 -10.08
CA GLU A 88 -5.89 21.17 -9.17
C GLU A 88 -5.23 21.14 -7.78
N ASN A 89 -4.48 20.08 -7.44
CA ASN A 89 -3.84 19.96 -6.14
C ASN A 89 -2.33 19.69 -6.27
N GLU A 90 -1.53 20.63 -5.79
CA GLU A 90 -0.06 20.56 -5.82
C GLU A 90 0.53 19.32 -5.07
N ARG A 91 -0.23 18.73 -4.15
CA ARG A 91 0.19 17.56 -3.38
C ARG A 91 -0.16 16.22 -4.03
N VAL A 92 -0.91 16.24 -5.12
CA VAL A 92 -1.22 15.06 -5.91
C VAL A 92 -0.27 14.96 -7.08
N LYS A 93 0.47 13.88 -7.16
CA LYS A 93 1.41 13.61 -8.25
C LYS A 93 0.99 12.33 -8.97
N PHE A 94 0.96 12.41 -10.30
CA PHE A 94 0.61 11.28 -11.16
C PHE A 94 1.88 10.61 -11.70
N ILE A 95 1.97 9.30 -11.50
CA ILE A 95 3.06 8.47 -12.03
C ILE A 95 2.52 7.74 -13.27
N GLN A 96 2.95 8.14 -14.46
CA GLN A 96 2.45 7.63 -15.74
C GLN A 96 3.36 6.60 -16.38
N LYS A 97 4.66 6.64 -16.10
CA LYS A 97 5.66 5.76 -16.71
C LYS A 97 6.60 5.21 -15.66
N ASP A 98 7.06 3.98 -15.89
CA ASP A 98 8.07 3.32 -15.07
C ASP A 98 7.72 3.35 -13.57
N ALA A 99 6.46 3.04 -13.24
CA ALA A 99 5.95 3.11 -11.87
C ALA A 99 6.81 2.31 -10.88
N VAL A 100 7.28 1.14 -11.26
CA VAL A 100 8.15 0.31 -10.41
C VAL A 100 9.46 1.02 -10.10
N ALA A 101 10.10 1.62 -11.09
CA ALA A 101 11.35 2.36 -10.90
C ALA A 101 11.15 3.61 -10.02
N GLU A 102 10.06 4.35 -10.24
CA GLU A 102 9.69 5.50 -9.43
C GLU A 102 9.42 5.12 -7.96
N LEU A 103 8.70 4.04 -7.73
CA LEU A 103 8.39 3.55 -6.39
C LEU A 103 9.65 3.03 -5.66
N LYS A 104 10.54 2.35 -6.36
CA LYS A 104 11.84 1.96 -5.81
C LYS A 104 12.67 3.18 -5.39
N ARG A 105 12.71 4.21 -6.23
CA ARG A 105 13.40 5.46 -5.93
C ARG A 105 12.78 6.18 -4.75
N MET A 106 11.45 6.24 -4.67
CA MET A 106 10.73 6.81 -3.54
C MET A 106 11.07 6.10 -2.23
N LYS A 107 11.14 4.77 -2.23
CA LYS A 107 11.49 3.99 -1.02
C LYS A 107 12.89 4.34 -0.49
N GLU A 108 13.83 4.60 -1.38
CA GLU A 108 15.22 4.94 -1.03
C GLU A 108 15.39 6.40 -0.59
N ASP A 109 14.38 7.23 -0.82
CA ASP A 109 14.42 8.67 -0.52
C ASP A 109 13.84 8.98 0.87
N GLY A 110 14.63 8.67 1.89
CA GLY A 110 14.34 8.98 3.28
C GLY A 110 13.61 7.86 4.03
N ASP A 111 13.01 8.22 5.14
CA ASP A 111 12.25 7.35 6.02
C ASP A 111 10.75 7.70 5.98
N GLY A 112 9.96 6.99 6.73
CA GLY A 112 8.54 7.20 6.88
C GLY A 112 7.68 6.05 6.33
N THR A 113 6.38 6.23 6.41
CA THR A 113 5.39 5.24 6.01
C THR A 113 4.56 5.73 4.84
N VAL A 114 4.41 4.87 3.85
CA VAL A 114 3.53 5.05 2.70
C VAL A 114 2.37 4.07 2.85
N VAL A 115 1.15 4.57 2.82
CA VAL A 115 -0.06 3.75 2.81
C VAL A 115 -0.52 3.57 1.36
N ALA A 116 -0.59 2.32 0.93
CA ALA A 116 -1.05 1.96 -0.40
C ALA A 116 -2.45 1.33 -0.34
N TYR A 117 -3.30 1.68 -1.29
CA TYR A 117 -4.65 1.17 -1.40
C TYR A 117 -5.09 1.11 -2.87
N GLY A 118 -5.71 0.01 -3.26
CA GLY A 118 -6.21 -0.24 -4.62
C GLY A 118 -5.81 -1.62 -5.14
N GLU A 119 -6.65 -2.20 -5.99
CA GLU A 119 -6.42 -3.57 -6.51
C GLU A 119 -5.21 -3.62 -7.44
N GLU A 120 -5.10 -2.67 -8.37
CA GLU A 120 -3.98 -2.60 -9.30
C GLU A 120 -2.66 -2.26 -8.59
N ILE A 121 -2.70 -1.35 -7.62
CA ILE A 121 -1.55 -1.04 -6.76
C ILE A 121 -1.13 -2.25 -5.95
N GLY A 122 -2.07 -3.00 -5.39
CA GLY A 122 -1.78 -4.21 -4.64
C GLY A 122 -1.01 -5.23 -5.48
N ALA A 123 -1.48 -5.51 -6.69
CA ALA A 123 -0.82 -6.41 -7.62
C ALA A 123 0.58 -5.91 -8.00
N LEU A 124 0.72 -4.65 -8.33
CA LEU A 124 2.01 -4.04 -8.71
C LEU A 124 3.04 -4.14 -7.58
N LEU A 125 2.64 -3.81 -6.35
CA LEU A 125 3.54 -3.85 -5.21
C LEU A 125 3.97 -5.28 -4.87
N LEU A 126 3.05 -6.23 -4.88
CA LEU A 126 3.34 -7.62 -4.55
C LEU A 126 4.19 -8.30 -5.63
N ASP A 127 3.86 -8.11 -6.90
CA ASP A 127 4.59 -8.70 -8.02
C ASP A 127 6.03 -8.19 -8.12
N ASN A 128 6.32 -7.04 -7.56
CA ASN A 128 7.65 -6.42 -7.59
C ASN A 128 8.35 -6.38 -6.21
N GLY A 129 7.79 -7.03 -5.21
CA GLY A 129 8.40 -7.12 -3.88
C GLY A 129 8.52 -5.78 -3.14
N LEU A 130 7.64 -4.82 -3.44
CA LEU A 130 7.70 -3.45 -2.89
C LEU A 130 6.87 -3.26 -1.63
N ALA A 131 5.93 -4.15 -1.33
CA ALA A 131 5.14 -4.09 -0.10
C ALA A 131 5.96 -4.64 1.08
N ASP A 132 6.07 -3.88 2.14
CA ASP A 132 6.78 -4.28 3.37
C ASP A 132 5.84 -4.89 4.41
N GLU A 133 4.59 -4.47 4.39
CA GLU A 133 3.53 -4.93 5.28
C GLU A 133 2.21 -4.99 4.52
N ILE A 134 1.37 -5.96 4.87
CA ILE A 134 0.00 -6.06 4.34
C ILE A 134 -0.97 -6.03 5.52
N THR A 135 -1.90 -5.11 5.50
CA THR A 135 -3.00 -5.06 6.46
C THR A 135 -4.29 -5.47 5.77
N VAL A 136 -4.84 -6.61 6.16
CA VAL A 136 -6.10 -7.13 5.62
C VAL A 136 -7.21 -6.88 6.64
N THR A 137 -8.21 -6.13 6.25
CA THR A 137 -9.45 -5.95 7.02
C THR A 137 -10.54 -6.79 6.39
N THR A 138 -11.03 -7.79 7.12
CA THR A 138 -12.11 -8.66 6.68
C THR A 138 -13.42 -8.17 7.27
N VAL A 139 -14.34 -7.80 6.39
CA VAL A 139 -15.70 -7.42 6.75
C VAL A 139 -16.55 -8.68 6.82
N PRO A 140 -17.37 -8.88 7.87
CA PRO A 140 -18.15 -10.10 8.07
C PRO A 140 -19.39 -10.16 7.15
N VAL A 141 -19.16 -10.14 5.85
CA VAL A 141 -20.18 -10.25 4.79
C VAL A 141 -19.69 -11.19 3.71
N LEU A 142 -20.63 -11.76 2.95
CA LEU A 142 -20.38 -12.53 1.74
C LEU A 142 -20.80 -11.72 0.53
N VAL A 143 -19.95 -11.64 -0.47
CA VAL A 143 -20.24 -10.96 -1.73
C VAL A 143 -20.78 -11.94 -2.78
N GLY A 144 -20.31 -13.18 -2.78
CA GLY A 144 -20.84 -14.23 -3.63
C GLY A 144 -20.21 -14.29 -5.03
N GLY A 145 -18.91 -14.39 -5.10
CA GLY A 145 -18.15 -14.53 -6.36
C GLY A 145 -17.73 -13.20 -6.97
N GLY A 146 -16.92 -13.26 -8.00
CA GLY A 146 -16.37 -12.10 -8.68
C GLY A 146 -14.86 -11.91 -8.44
N GLU A 147 -14.44 -10.68 -8.38
CA GLU A 147 -13.04 -10.29 -8.26
C GLU A 147 -12.46 -10.62 -6.87
N LYS A 148 -11.16 -10.85 -6.83
CA LYS A 148 -10.42 -10.98 -5.57
C LYS A 148 -9.98 -9.60 -5.08
N ALA A 149 -10.09 -9.37 -3.77
CA ALA A 149 -9.60 -8.13 -3.16
C ALA A 149 -8.09 -7.99 -3.27
N LEU A 150 -7.37 -9.10 -3.29
CA LEU A 150 -5.92 -9.16 -3.46
C LEU A 150 -5.59 -10.16 -4.56
N GLU A 151 -5.10 -9.66 -5.69
CA GLU A 151 -4.68 -10.47 -6.83
C GLU A 151 -3.22 -10.14 -7.16
N CYS A 152 -2.42 -11.17 -7.35
CA CYS A 152 -1.01 -11.03 -7.73
C CYS A 152 -0.60 -12.17 -8.65
N GLY A 153 0.37 -11.89 -9.54
CA GLY A 153 0.90 -12.84 -10.50
C GLY A 153 2.07 -13.69 -10.01
N LEU A 154 2.33 -13.73 -8.71
CA LEU A 154 3.42 -14.49 -8.13
C LEU A 154 3.20 -16.00 -8.30
N HIS A 155 4.09 -16.64 -9.02
CA HIS A 155 4.04 -18.08 -9.26
C HIS A 155 4.59 -18.92 -8.10
N ASP A 156 5.54 -18.38 -7.35
CA ASP A 156 6.22 -19.07 -6.27
C ASP A 156 5.59 -18.82 -4.88
N GLY A 157 4.58 -17.97 -4.83
CA GLY A 157 3.96 -17.55 -3.58
C GLY A 157 4.96 -16.87 -2.64
N GLY A 158 4.57 -15.80 -1.99
CA GLY A 158 5.36 -15.19 -0.93
C GLY A 158 5.00 -15.78 0.43
N ALA A 159 5.98 -15.94 1.31
CA ALA A 159 5.72 -16.30 2.70
C ALA A 159 5.66 -15.02 3.54
N TRP A 160 4.60 -14.90 4.34
CA TRP A 160 4.37 -13.80 5.24
C TRP A 160 4.12 -14.32 6.65
N ILE A 161 4.42 -13.51 7.65
CA ILE A 161 4.13 -13.84 9.05
C ILE A 161 3.02 -12.95 9.60
N VAL A 162 2.13 -13.52 10.40
CA VAL A 162 1.11 -12.76 11.12
C VAL A 162 1.77 -12.01 12.25
N ARG A 163 1.71 -10.69 12.21
CA ARG A 163 2.22 -9.81 13.26
C ARG A 163 1.16 -9.46 14.28
N SER A 164 -0.07 -9.27 13.83
CA SER A 164 -1.21 -9.07 14.71
C SER A 164 -2.51 -9.52 14.06
N ASN A 165 -3.47 -9.90 14.89
CA ASN A 165 -4.81 -10.25 14.46
C ASN A 165 -5.79 -9.80 15.53
N LYS A 166 -6.71 -8.89 15.20
CA LYS A 166 -7.63 -8.28 16.15
C LYS A 166 -9.03 -8.17 15.57
N VAL A 167 -10.02 -8.53 16.38
CA VAL A 167 -11.41 -8.17 16.11
C VAL A 167 -11.64 -6.73 16.57
N GLN A 168 -12.11 -5.90 15.68
CA GLN A 168 -12.40 -4.51 15.97
C GLN A 168 -13.78 -4.33 16.62
N VAL A 169 -14.03 -3.18 17.22
CA VAL A 169 -15.29 -2.85 17.89
C VAL A 169 -16.50 -2.97 16.95
N ASP A 170 -16.31 -2.68 15.66
CA ASP A 170 -17.35 -2.79 14.63
C ASP A 170 -17.54 -4.22 14.06
N GLY A 171 -16.85 -5.22 14.62
CA GLY A 171 -16.94 -6.61 14.22
C GLY A 171 -16.04 -7.02 13.05
N LYS A 172 -15.31 -6.10 12.46
CA LYS A 172 -14.33 -6.40 11.41
C LYS A 172 -13.09 -7.05 12.00
N MET A 173 -12.46 -7.94 11.26
CA MET A 173 -11.20 -8.56 11.64
C MET A 173 -10.04 -7.91 10.89
N ARG A 174 -9.06 -7.41 11.63
CA ARG A 174 -7.86 -6.80 11.06
C ARG A 174 -6.65 -7.68 11.32
N THR A 175 -6.01 -8.12 10.26
CA THR A 175 -4.79 -8.92 10.29
C THR A 175 -3.65 -8.16 9.64
N VAL A 176 -2.52 -8.06 10.34
CA VAL A 176 -1.30 -7.42 9.85
C VAL A 176 -0.27 -8.51 9.55
N TYR A 177 0.22 -8.53 8.34
CA TYR A 177 1.25 -9.44 7.85
C TYR A 177 2.55 -8.67 7.60
N GLY A 178 3.67 -9.22 8.05
CA GLY A 178 5.00 -8.74 7.74
C GLY A 178 5.77 -9.73 6.88
N LYS A 179 6.82 -9.26 6.23
CA LYS A 179 7.75 -10.14 5.51
C LYS A 179 8.50 -11.06 6.48
N VAL A 180 8.77 -12.25 6.00
CA VAL A 180 9.62 -13.22 6.68
C VAL A 180 11.08 -12.76 6.73
#